data_7e5bae7d67df300898cc94695d929245
#
_entry.id   7e5bae7d67df300898cc94695d929245
#
_cell.length_a   1.000
_cell.length_b   1.000
_cell.length_c   1.000
_cell.angle_alpha   90.00
_cell.angle_beta   90.00
_cell.angle_gamma   90.00
#
_symmetry.space_group_name_H-M   'P 1'
#
loop_
_entity.id
_entity.type
_entity.pdbx_description
1 polymer ?
#
loop_
_entity_poly.entity_id
_entity_poly.type
_entity_poly.pdbx_seq_one_letter_code
_entity_poly.pdbx_strand_id
1 'polypeptide(L)'
;MDWSNKTWEKEDLEFSPKRKVNNKQSKYIHHNSGGFFSPKMQRVVGYESLWGECLFYYLLELDIKTIRYYEQPVNVLISTFDEKKLEVNSWTHVPDVLVFRQGYRQHLYQIKGSKDDEENKVISRACNIYANNRGWVYNKIYPKENIPDVVISNLLLLWNYLKPRKYPNILIEEILHKVTIIKNIKVVELANSFSSKIDFRFVLPAIYHLIAIGKLNVDILQPINSNSMVKHGSVLTQIADSIYMEGNHDNKNYKNW
;
A
#
# COMPACT_ATOMS: atom_id res chain seq x y z
N MET A 1 4.30 12.87 13.38
CA MET A 1 2.91 13.33 13.52
C MET A 1 2.07 12.23 14.13
N ASP A 2 1.14 12.57 15.01
CA ASP A 2 0.19 11.61 15.59
C ASP A 2 -1.17 11.77 14.93
N TRP A 3 -1.70 10.66 14.40
CA TRP A 3 -2.98 10.61 13.69
C TRP A 3 -4.05 9.80 14.44
N SER A 4 -3.76 9.34 15.68
CA SER A 4 -4.58 8.37 16.42
C SER A 4 -5.99 8.86 16.71
N ASN A 5 -6.15 10.16 16.97
CA ASN A 5 -7.43 10.78 17.37
C ASN A 5 -8.06 11.62 16.25
N LYS A 6 -7.57 11.48 15.02
CA LYS A 6 -8.05 12.28 13.89
C LYS A 6 -9.36 11.74 13.35
N THR A 7 -10.35 12.62 13.17
CA THR A 7 -11.50 12.35 12.29
C THR A 7 -11.09 12.57 10.84
N TRP A 8 -11.57 11.75 9.94
CA TRP A 8 -11.13 11.72 8.54
C TRP A 8 -12.13 12.31 7.55
N GLU A 9 -13.28 12.79 8.04
CA GLU A 9 -14.38 13.29 7.20
C GLU A 9 -13.95 14.39 6.23
N LYS A 10 -13.11 15.32 6.72
CA LYS A 10 -12.58 16.41 5.90
C LYS A 10 -11.66 15.90 4.81
N GLU A 11 -10.72 15.05 5.17
CA GLU A 11 -9.77 14.46 4.22
C GLU A 11 -10.45 13.51 3.23
N ASP A 12 -11.43 12.75 3.67
CA ASP A 12 -12.21 11.86 2.80
C ASP A 12 -12.96 12.64 1.70
N LEU A 13 -13.41 13.86 2.01
CA LEU A 13 -13.99 14.79 1.01
C LEU A 13 -12.93 15.47 0.15
N GLU A 14 -11.92 16.07 0.79
CA GLU A 14 -10.86 16.84 0.12
C GLU A 14 -10.07 15.99 -0.86
N PHE A 15 -9.68 14.77 -0.44
CA PHE A 15 -8.84 13.86 -1.21
C PHE A 15 -9.64 12.77 -1.95
N SER A 16 -10.94 12.99 -2.17
CA SER A 16 -11.70 12.13 -3.08
C SER A 16 -11.01 12.07 -4.44
N PRO A 17 -11.01 10.90 -5.14
CA PRO A 17 -10.30 10.72 -6.41
C PRO A 17 -10.62 11.80 -7.44
N LYS A 18 -9.61 12.50 -7.94
CA LYS A 18 -9.75 13.58 -8.92
C LYS A 18 -9.92 13.05 -10.33
N ARG A 19 -9.62 11.78 -10.55
CA ARG A 19 -9.78 11.07 -11.81
C ARG A 19 -10.49 9.75 -11.55
N LYS A 20 -11.47 9.40 -12.38
CA LYS A 20 -12.08 8.07 -12.32
C LYS A 20 -11.12 7.06 -12.94
N VAL A 21 -10.91 5.94 -12.28
CA VAL A 21 -10.26 4.78 -12.89
C VAL A 21 -11.13 4.35 -14.06
N ASN A 22 -10.72 4.68 -15.26
CA ASN A 22 -11.41 4.29 -16.48
C ASN A 22 -10.64 3.14 -17.10
N ASN A 23 -11.33 2.03 -17.39
CA ASN A 23 -10.90 0.98 -18.30
C ASN A 23 -10.78 1.48 -19.76
N LYS A 24 -10.35 2.71 -19.99
CA LYS A 24 -10.00 3.16 -21.33
C LYS A 24 -8.76 2.38 -21.73
N GLN A 25 -8.99 1.25 -22.37
CA GLN A 25 -7.98 0.51 -23.08
C GLN A 25 -7.18 1.50 -23.93
N SER A 26 -5.95 1.77 -23.53
CA SER A 26 -4.97 2.22 -24.50
C SER A 26 -4.97 1.15 -25.59
N LYS A 27 -5.13 1.53 -26.85
CA LYS A 27 -5.09 0.61 -27.99
C LYS A 27 -3.84 -0.29 -28.01
N TYR A 28 -2.82 0.01 -27.20
CA TYR A 28 -1.49 -0.56 -27.24
C TYR A 28 -1.02 -1.19 -25.92
N ILE A 29 -1.66 -0.93 -24.79
CA ILE A 29 -1.23 -1.44 -23.48
C ILE A 29 -2.47 -1.90 -22.70
N HIS A 30 -2.56 -3.20 -22.43
CA HIS A 30 -3.55 -3.74 -21.50
C HIS A 30 -3.14 -3.41 -20.06
N HIS A 31 -3.69 -2.34 -19.51
CA HIS A 31 -3.57 -2.06 -18.09
C HIS A 31 -4.58 -2.93 -17.34
N ASN A 32 -4.09 -3.75 -16.41
CA ASN A 32 -4.95 -4.48 -15.48
C ASN A 32 -5.46 -3.50 -14.41
N SER A 33 -6.44 -2.69 -14.77
CA SER A 33 -7.12 -1.78 -13.86
C SER A 33 -8.25 -2.50 -13.12
N GLY A 34 -8.58 -2.05 -11.93
CA GLY A 34 -9.62 -2.65 -11.12
C GLY A 34 -9.86 -1.88 -9.83
N GLY A 35 -10.48 -2.53 -8.87
CA GLY A 35 -10.70 -1.99 -7.55
C GLY A 35 -10.84 -3.12 -6.52
N PHE A 36 -10.50 -2.82 -5.28
CA PHE A 36 -10.69 -3.72 -4.15
C PHE A 36 -11.24 -2.97 -2.95
N PHE A 37 -11.94 -3.68 -2.07
CA PHE A 37 -12.39 -3.10 -0.80
C PHE A 37 -11.20 -2.96 0.15
N SER A 38 -10.92 -1.73 0.57
CA SER A 38 -9.88 -1.42 1.53
C SER A 38 -10.45 -1.43 2.96
N PRO A 39 -9.97 -2.31 3.85
CA PRO A 39 -10.32 -2.26 5.27
C PRO A 39 -9.95 -0.95 5.95
N LYS A 40 -8.84 -0.30 5.56
CA LYS A 40 -8.40 0.98 6.13
C LYS A 40 -9.26 2.15 5.67
N MET A 41 -9.65 2.15 4.39
CA MET A 41 -10.44 3.23 3.80
C MET A 41 -11.94 3.01 3.94
N GLN A 42 -12.41 1.79 4.29
CA GLN A 42 -13.81 1.39 4.37
C GLN A 42 -14.60 1.66 3.08
N ARG A 43 -13.93 1.58 1.94
CA ARG A 43 -14.49 1.76 0.60
C ARG A 43 -13.71 0.98 -0.45
N VAL A 44 -14.24 0.94 -1.66
CA VAL A 44 -13.49 0.43 -2.80
C VAL A 44 -12.46 1.47 -3.23
N VAL A 45 -11.20 1.03 -3.32
CA VAL A 45 -10.06 1.78 -3.84
C VAL A 45 -9.77 1.32 -5.26
N GLY A 46 -9.71 2.25 -6.21
CA GLY A 46 -9.42 1.97 -7.60
C GLY A 46 -7.92 2.01 -7.91
N TYR A 47 -7.49 1.20 -8.88
CA TYR A 47 -6.11 1.20 -9.38
C TYR A 47 -6.08 1.07 -10.91
N GLU A 48 -5.11 1.69 -11.56
CA GLU A 48 -4.87 1.63 -13.01
C GLU A 48 -3.79 0.62 -13.40
N SER A 49 -3.02 0.13 -12.42
CA SER A 49 -1.94 -0.85 -12.61
C SER A 49 -1.92 -1.88 -11.51
N LEU A 50 -1.99 -3.17 -11.89
CA LEU A 50 -1.91 -4.29 -10.93
C LEU A 50 -0.53 -4.37 -10.26
N TRP A 51 0.54 -4.24 -11.04
CA TRP A 51 1.93 -4.41 -10.59
C TRP A 51 2.55 -3.12 -10.03
N GLY A 52 1.89 -1.99 -10.21
CA GLY A 52 2.27 -0.70 -9.64
C GLY A 52 1.37 -0.33 -8.47
N GLU A 53 0.26 0.35 -8.78
CA GLU A 53 -0.64 0.92 -7.78
C GLU A 53 -1.25 -0.13 -6.85
N CYS A 54 -1.83 -1.21 -7.42
CA CYS A 54 -2.49 -2.23 -6.62
C CYS A 54 -1.53 -2.91 -5.64
N LEU A 55 -0.34 -3.28 -6.11
CA LEU A 55 0.70 -3.88 -5.27
C LEU A 55 1.14 -2.94 -4.15
N PHE A 56 1.29 -1.64 -4.44
CA PHE A 56 1.61 -0.64 -3.44
C PHE A 56 0.48 -0.42 -2.43
N TYR A 57 -0.76 -0.30 -2.89
CA TYR A 57 -1.92 -0.17 -1.99
C TYR A 57 -2.05 -1.38 -1.06
N TYR A 58 -1.74 -2.56 -1.57
CA TYR A 58 -1.75 -3.77 -0.78
C TYR A 58 -0.69 -3.74 0.33
N LEU A 59 0.49 -3.23 0.02
CA LEU A 59 1.54 -2.99 1.02
C LEU A 59 1.05 -2.00 2.09
N LEU A 60 0.33 -0.93 1.68
CA LEU A 60 -0.25 0.04 2.61
C LEU A 60 -1.31 -0.58 3.52
N GLU A 61 -2.10 -1.53 3.01
CA GLU A 61 -3.09 -2.26 3.84
C GLU A 61 -2.42 -3.10 4.93
N LEU A 62 -1.28 -3.70 4.64
CA LEU A 62 -0.56 -4.56 5.59
C LEU A 62 0.38 -3.78 6.52
N ASP A 63 0.78 -2.55 6.17
CA ASP A 63 1.59 -1.70 7.04
C ASP A 63 0.78 -1.13 8.19
N ILE A 64 1.05 -1.56 9.42
CA ILE A 64 0.32 -1.10 10.62
C ILE A 64 0.46 0.40 10.89
N LYS A 65 1.53 1.04 10.40
CA LYS A 65 1.73 2.49 10.55
C LYS A 65 0.88 3.28 9.56
N THR A 66 0.49 2.71 8.42
CA THR A 66 -0.42 3.35 7.49
C THR A 66 -1.83 3.38 8.05
N ILE A 67 -2.39 4.58 8.21
CA ILE A 67 -3.72 4.78 8.78
C ILE A 67 -4.74 5.06 7.68
N ARG A 68 -4.40 5.92 6.74
CA ARG A 68 -5.22 6.31 5.58
C ARG A 68 -4.35 6.49 4.35
N TYR A 69 -4.92 6.27 3.19
CA TYR A 69 -4.31 6.63 1.89
C TYR A 69 -5.39 6.94 0.87
N TYR A 70 -5.13 7.87 -0.03
CA TYR A 70 -6.10 8.38 -1.00
C TYR A 70 -5.52 8.24 -2.39
N GLU A 71 -6.17 7.46 -3.24
CA GLU A 71 -5.81 7.34 -4.64
C GLU A 71 -6.15 8.64 -5.40
N GLN A 72 -5.25 9.09 -6.26
CA GLN A 72 -5.43 10.24 -7.14
C GLN A 72 -5.97 11.50 -6.40
N PRO A 73 -5.31 11.92 -5.31
CA PRO A 73 -5.91 12.77 -4.28
C PRO A 73 -6.04 14.23 -4.66
N VAL A 74 -5.16 14.73 -5.54
CA VAL A 74 -5.01 16.16 -5.80
C VAL A 74 -4.71 16.46 -7.26
N ASN A 75 -5.11 17.65 -7.69
CA ASN A 75 -4.72 18.23 -8.96
C ASN A 75 -3.50 19.14 -8.77
N VAL A 76 -2.42 18.87 -9.48
CA VAL A 76 -1.22 19.70 -9.51
C VAL A 76 -1.18 20.43 -10.83
N LEU A 77 -1.32 21.76 -10.81
CA LEU A 77 -1.19 22.59 -11.99
C LEU A 77 0.29 22.68 -12.40
N ILE A 78 0.54 22.41 -13.66
CA ILE A 78 1.87 22.52 -14.28
C ILE A 78 1.79 23.56 -15.36
N SER A 79 2.75 24.49 -15.36
CA SER A 79 2.88 25.51 -16.39
C SER A 79 4.31 25.53 -16.91
N THR A 80 4.46 25.57 -18.22
CA THR A 80 5.74 25.72 -18.93
C THR A 80 5.64 26.85 -19.93
N PHE A 81 6.73 27.58 -20.12
CA PHE A 81 6.82 28.60 -21.14
C PHE A 81 7.49 28.01 -22.39
N ASP A 82 6.81 28.11 -23.53
CA ASP A 82 7.36 27.73 -24.82
C ASP A 82 8.01 28.99 -25.44
N GLU A 83 9.33 29.06 -25.38
CA GLU A 83 10.11 30.21 -25.90
C GLU A 83 9.92 30.42 -27.40
N LYS A 84 9.63 29.35 -28.17
CA LYS A 84 9.47 29.45 -29.62
C LYS A 84 8.12 30.07 -30.02
N LYS A 85 7.11 29.78 -29.26
CA LYS A 85 5.74 30.27 -29.48
C LYS A 85 5.38 31.47 -28.64
N LEU A 86 6.23 31.82 -27.64
CA LEU A 86 5.96 32.86 -26.64
C LEU A 86 4.65 32.63 -25.89
N GLU A 87 4.28 31.38 -25.64
CA GLU A 87 3.03 30.99 -25.02
C GLU A 87 3.28 30.19 -23.71
N VAL A 88 2.35 30.35 -22.78
CA VAL A 88 2.32 29.52 -21.55
C VAL A 88 1.43 28.31 -21.80
N ASN A 89 2.01 27.13 -21.78
CA ASN A 89 1.27 25.88 -21.80
C ASN A 89 1.00 25.42 -20.36
N SER A 90 -0.27 25.19 -20.06
CA SER A 90 -0.68 24.74 -18.72
C SER A 90 -1.54 23.47 -18.81
N TRP A 91 -1.26 22.51 -17.93
CA TRP A 91 -2.06 21.29 -17.80
C TRP A 91 -2.10 20.83 -16.34
N THR A 92 -2.98 19.92 -16.05
CA THR A 92 -3.12 19.34 -14.70
C THR A 92 -2.56 17.93 -14.66
N HIS A 93 -1.74 17.64 -13.66
CA HIS A 93 -1.27 16.32 -13.32
C HIS A 93 -1.89 15.85 -12.00
N VAL A 94 -2.23 14.57 -11.94
CA VAL A 94 -2.79 13.93 -10.74
C VAL A 94 -1.80 12.88 -10.26
N PRO A 95 -1.08 13.11 -9.14
CA PRO A 95 -0.25 12.10 -8.51
C PRO A 95 -1.06 10.90 -8.03
N ASP A 96 -0.42 9.73 -7.90
CA ASP A 96 -1.14 8.48 -7.75
C ASP A 96 -1.70 8.26 -6.34
N VAL A 97 -0.97 8.62 -5.27
CA VAL A 97 -1.48 8.37 -3.91
C VAL A 97 -0.91 9.32 -2.86
N LEU A 98 -1.76 9.74 -1.93
CA LEU A 98 -1.38 10.46 -0.71
C LEU A 98 -1.52 9.52 0.49
N VAL A 99 -0.46 9.36 1.29
CA VAL A 99 -0.40 8.41 2.41
C VAL A 99 -0.24 9.14 3.73
N PHE A 100 -1.06 8.74 4.70
CA PHE A 100 -0.98 9.16 6.11
C PHE A 100 -0.47 7.98 6.93
N ARG A 101 0.70 8.14 7.50
CA ARG A 101 1.40 7.11 8.24
C ARG A 101 1.77 7.60 9.63
N GLN A 102 1.47 6.82 10.67
CA GLN A 102 1.73 7.19 12.07
C GLN A 102 3.23 7.48 12.29
N GLY A 103 3.52 8.62 12.88
CA GLY A 103 4.89 9.09 13.13
C GLY A 103 5.53 9.85 11.95
N TYR A 104 4.92 9.88 10.78
CA TYR A 104 5.48 10.49 9.57
C TYR A 104 4.66 11.70 9.11
N ARG A 105 5.27 12.56 8.26
CA ARG A 105 4.53 13.54 7.46
C ARG A 105 3.70 12.82 6.40
N GLN A 106 2.76 13.53 5.80
CA GLN A 106 2.05 13.03 4.63
C GLN A 106 3.03 12.84 3.46
N HIS A 107 2.87 11.74 2.76
CA HIS A 107 3.67 11.42 1.58
C HIS A 107 2.78 11.36 0.35
N LEU A 108 3.11 12.20 -0.63
CA LEU A 108 2.50 12.17 -1.95
C LEU A 108 3.39 11.35 -2.89
N TYR A 109 2.86 10.28 -3.45
CA TYR A 109 3.62 9.36 -4.29
C TYR A 109 3.19 9.41 -5.74
N GLN A 110 4.20 9.31 -6.61
CA GLN A 110 4.04 8.90 -8.00
C GLN A 110 4.54 7.46 -8.14
N ILE A 111 3.69 6.59 -8.66
CA ILE A 111 4.01 5.18 -8.87
C ILE A 111 4.44 4.97 -10.32
N LYS A 112 5.58 4.32 -10.53
CA LYS A 112 6.16 4.03 -11.84
C LYS A 112 6.38 2.55 -12.00
N GLY A 113 6.28 2.07 -13.26
CA GLY A 113 6.52 0.68 -13.60
C GLY A 113 8.00 0.32 -13.57
N SER A 114 8.87 1.21 -14.03
CA SER A 114 10.31 1.04 -14.11
C SER A 114 11.04 2.34 -13.83
N LYS A 115 12.29 2.24 -13.34
CA LYS A 115 13.22 3.37 -13.20
C LYS A 115 13.69 3.92 -14.56
N ASP A 116 13.62 3.10 -15.60
CA ASP A 116 13.99 3.47 -16.96
C ASP A 116 12.91 4.29 -17.68
N ASP A 117 11.71 4.45 -17.08
CA ASP A 117 10.69 5.34 -17.60
C ASP A 117 11.24 6.77 -17.66
N GLU A 118 11.19 7.40 -18.84
CA GLU A 118 11.64 8.78 -19.03
C GLU A 118 11.08 9.69 -17.96
N GLU A 119 11.97 10.31 -17.21
CA GLU A 119 11.59 11.20 -16.13
C GLU A 119 11.06 12.52 -16.68
N ASN A 120 9.78 12.77 -16.52
CA ASN A 120 9.26 14.11 -16.74
C ASN A 120 9.66 15.01 -15.54
N LYS A 121 10.83 15.66 -15.66
CA LYS A 121 11.41 16.54 -14.64
C LYS A 121 10.50 17.69 -14.26
N VAL A 122 9.71 18.18 -15.22
CA VAL A 122 8.75 19.27 -15.00
C VAL A 122 7.64 18.82 -14.05
N ILE A 123 7.05 17.64 -14.29
CA ILE A 123 6.02 17.07 -13.42
C ILE A 123 6.58 16.86 -12.01
N SER A 124 7.76 16.23 -11.91
CA SER A 124 8.38 15.94 -10.62
C SER A 124 8.67 17.21 -9.81
N ARG A 125 9.17 18.26 -10.47
CA ARG A 125 9.42 19.56 -9.84
C ARG A 125 8.11 20.19 -9.34
N ALA A 126 7.08 20.19 -10.17
CA ALA A 126 5.78 20.77 -9.81
C ALA A 126 5.14 20.03 -8.62
N CYS A 127 5.17 18.69 -8.63
CA CYS A 127 4.66 17.87 -7.51
C CYS A 127 5.46 18.09 -6.22
N ASN A 128 6.78 18.26 -6.32
CA ASN A 128 7.64 18.56 -5.18
C ASN A 128 7.29 19.93 -4.56
N ILE A 129 7.16 20.97 -5.39
CA ILE A 129 6.75 22.30 -4.93
C ILE A 129 5.37 22.24 -4.28
N TYR A 130 4.40 21.54 -4.92
CA TYR A 130 3.06 21.37 -4.40
C TYR A 130 3.05 20.70 -3.02
N ALA A 131 3.80 19.61 -2.84
CA ALA A 131 3.92 18.88 -1.59
C ALA A 131 4.60 19.74 -0.51
N ASN A 132 5.73 20.37 -0.84
CA ASN A 132 6.48 21.21 0.10
C ASN A 132 5.65 22.38 0.64
N ASN A 133 4.84 23.03 -0.21
CA ASN A 133 3.94 24.12 0.22
C ASN A 133 2.87 23.66 1.20
N ARG A 134 2.62 22.34 1.30
CA ARG A 134 1.70 21.73 2.28
C ARG A 134 2.40 21.06 3.46
N GLY A 135 3.73 21.14 3.53
CA GLY A 135 4.53 20.44 4.52
C GLY A 135 4.59 18.92 4.30
N TRP A 136 4.24 18.45 3.10
CA TRP A 136 4.28 17.06 2.69
C TRP A 136 5.61 16.71 2.05
N VAL A 137 5.82 15.42 1.82
CA VAL A 137 6.97 14.88 1.08
C VAL A 137 6.46 14.30 -0.24
N TYR A 138 7.14 14.57 -1.35
CA TYR A 138 6.86 13.94 -2.63
C TYR A 138 7.93 12.91 -2.96
N ASN A 139 7.50 11.70 -3.34
CA ASN A 139 8.39 10.60 -3.70
C ASN A 139 7.88 9.88 -4.95
N LYS A 140 8.82 9.32 -5.71
CA LYS A 140 8.56 8.31 -6.72
C LYS A 140 8.87 6.95 -6.15
N ILE A 141 8.07 5.96 -6.50
CA ILE A 141 8.29 4.58 -6.10
C ILE A 141 8.10 3.64 -7.29
N TYR A 142 8.81 2.54 -7.24
CA TYR A 142 8.86 1.51 -8.25
C TYR A 142 8.54 0.16 -7.61
N PRO A 143 7.25 -0.14 -7.30
CA PRO A 143 6.90 -1.28 -6.46
C PRO A 143 7.45 -2.60 -6.98
N LYS A 144 7.41 -2.83 -8.30
CA LYS A 144 7.91 -4.05 -8.91
C LYS A 144 9.43 -4.24 -8.77
N GLU A 145 10.19 -3.14 -8.73
CA GLU A 145 11.66 -3.19 -8.59
C GLU A 145 12.11 -3.17 -7.13
N ASN A 146 11.36 -2.45 -6.28
CA ASN A 146 11.71 -2.26 -4.88
C ASN A 146 11.23 -3.39 -3.97
N ILE A 147 10.27 -4.22 -4.42
CA ILE A 147 9.70 -5.31 -3.62
C ILE A 147 10.28 -6.64 -4.14
N PRO A 148 10.94 -7.45 -3.29
CA PRO A 148 11.45 -8.77 -3.70
C PRO A 148 10.35 -9.69 -4.24
N ASP A 149 10.64 -10.51 -5.24
CA ASP A 149 9.67 -11.42 -5.88
C ASP A 149 8.98 -12.37 -4.89
N VAL A 150 9.70 -12.84 -3.88
CA VAL A 150 9.12 -13.68 -2.83
C VAL A 150 8.06 -12.91 -2.03
N VAL A 151 8.30 -11.63 -1.77
CA VAL A 151 7.34 -10.77 -1.07
C VAL A 151 6.13 -10.51 -1.96
N ILE A 152 6.34 -10.24 -3.26
CA ILE A 152 5.23 -10.08 -4.22
C ILE A 152 4.36 -11.35 -4.24
N SER A 153 4.98 -12.53 -4.31
CA SER A 153 4.26 -13.81 -4.31
C SER A 153 3.46 -14.01 -3.02
N ASN A 154 4.05 -13.67 -1.87
CA ASN A 154 3.38 -13.74 -0.58
C ASN A 154 2.22 -12.73 -0.47
N LEU A 155 2.39 -11.51 -0.98
CA LEU A 155 1.32 -10.51 -1.03
C LEU A 155 0.13 -11.01 -1.87
N LEU A 156 0.39 -11.59 -3.04
CA LEU A 156 -0.65 -12.16 -3.90
C LEU A 156 -1.36 -13.34 -3.23
N LEU A 157 -0.63 -14.19 -2.50
CA LEU A 157 -1.22 -15.25 -1.69
C LEU A 157 -2.17 -14.66 -0.64
N LEU A 158 -1.69 -13.71 0.17
CA LEU A 158 -2.44 -13.12 1.27
C LEU A 158 -3.64 -12.29 0.79
N TRP A 159 -3.57 -11.72 -0.42
CA TRP A 159 -4.67 -11.02 -1.06
C TRP A 159 -5.97 -11.83 -1.09
N ASN A 160 -5.87 -13.14 -1.36
CA ASN A 160 -7.03 -14.01 -1.39
C ASN A 160 -7.71 -14.17 -0.02
N TYR A 161 -7.00 -13.82 1.05
CA TYR A 161 -7.47 -13.91 2.44
C TYR A 161 -7.78 -12.54 3.07
N LEU A 162 -7.58 -11.44 2.34
CA LEU A 162 -7.88 -10.10 2.84
C LEU A 162 -9.38 -9.86 3.02
N LYS A 163 -10.21 -10.43 2.14
CA LYS A 163 -11.66 -10.30 2.23
C LYS A 163 -12.16 -10.97 3.51
N PRO A 164 -12.96 -10.26 4.33
CA PRO A 164 -13.55 -10.86 5.51
C PRO A 164 -14.46 -12.02 5.08
N ARG A 165 -14.12 -13.23 5.52
CA ARG A 165 -15.03 -14.38 5.50
C ARG A 165 -15.78 -14.41 6.84
N LYS A 166 -16.96 -15.00 6.86
CA LYS A 166 -17.69 -15.20 8.11
C LYS A 166 -16.99 -16.29 8.94
N TYR A 167 -15.94 -15.92 9.66
CA TYR A 167 -15.36 -16.77 10.68
C TYR A 167 -16.11 -16.56 12.00
N PRO A 168 -16.37 -17.63 12.78
CA PRO A 168 -16.84 -17.45 14.14
C PRO A 168 -15.87 -16.59 14.94
N ASN A 169 -16.35 -15.53 15.61
CA ASN A 169 -15.48 -14.64 16.40
C ASN A 169 -14.67 -15.43 17.43
N ILE A 170 -15.28 -16.44 18.05
CA ILE A 170 -14.63 -17.30 19.03
C ILE A 170 -13.39 -18.03 18.44
N LEU A 171 -13.45 -18.45 17.17
CA LEU A 171 -12.32 -19.08 16.51
C LEU A 171 -11.15 -18.10 16.34
N ILE A 172 -11.43 -16.87 15.93
CA ILE A 172 -10.42 -15.82 15.78
C ILE A 172 -9.75 -15.52 17.12
N GLU A 173 -10.53 -15.36 18.18
CA GLU A 173 -10.01 -15.11 19.53
C GLU A 173 -9.18 -16.27 20.06
N GLU A 174 -9.65 -17.52 19.88
CA GLU A 174 -8.91 -18.72 20.29
C GLU A 174 -7.58 -18.87 19.54
N ILE A 175 -7.52 -18.55 18.23
CA ILE A 175 -6.28 -18.56 17.44
C ILE A 175 -5.29 -17.54 18.01
N LEU A 176 -5.71 -16.29 18.18
CA LEU A 176 -4.87 -15.23 18.71
C LEU A 176 -4.38 -15.53 20.11
N HIS A 177 -5.24 -16.04 20.99
CA HIS A 177 -4.89 -16.43 22.34
C HIS A 177 -3.84 -17.56 22.36
N LYS A 178 -4.02 -18.61 21.53
CA LYS A 178 -3.01 -19.70 21.42
C LYS A 178 -1.65 -19.18 20.98
N VAL A 179 -1.61 -18.31 19.95
CA VAL A 179 -0.34 -17.74 19.47
C VAL A 179 0.30 -16.85 20.53
N THR A 180 -0.47 -16.14 21.33
CA THR A 180 0.06 -15.33 22.44
C THR A 180 0.75 -16.20 23.49
N ILE A 181 0.18 -17.37 23.83
CA ILE A 181 0.74 -18.31 24.82
C ILE A 181 1.99 -19.02 24.26
N ILE A 182 1.88 -19.58 23.05
CA ILE A 182 2.94 -20.41 22.44
C ILE A 182 4.09 -19.55 21.91
N LYS A 183 3.80 -18.28 21.60
CA LYS A 183 4.70 -17.25 21.05
C LYS A 183 5.12 -17.49 19.59
N ASN A 184 5.47 -18.72 19.21
CA ASN A 184 5.93 -19.05 17.88
C ASN A 184 5.54 -20.50 17.53
N ILE A 185 4.73 -20.69 16.47
CA ILE A 185 4.17 -21.99 16.09
C ILE A 185 4.03 -22.07 14.56
N LYS A 186 4.20 -23.27 13.99
CA LYS A 186 3.92 -23.46 12.56
C LYS A 186 2.44 -23.32 12.25
N VAL A 187 2.14 -22.77 11.08
CA VAL A 187 0.76 -22.62 10.59
C VAL A 187 -0.01 -23.94 10.64
N VAL A 188 0.60 -25.04 10.19
CA VAL A 188 -0.04 -26.38 10.19
C VAL A 188 -0.28 -26.89 11.61
N GLU A 189 0.67 -26.70 12.53
CA GLU A 189 0.54 -27.14 13.92
C GLU A 189 -0.57 -26.34 14.64
N LEU A 190 -0.59 -25.03 14.41
CA LEU A 190 -1.66 -24.16 14.92
C LEU A 190 -3.02 -24.61 14.40
N ALA A 191 -3.16 -24.87 13.10
CA ALA A 191 -4.41 -25.33 12.52
C ALA A 191 -4.85 -26.68 13.10
N ASN A 192 -3.92 -27.65 13.22
CA ASN A 192 -4.18 -28.97 13.79
C ASN A 192 -4.53 -28.94 15.29
N SER A 193 -4.09 -27.91 16.01
CA SER A 193 -4.43 -27.79 17.44
C SER A 193 -5.92 -27.57 17.72
N PHE A 194 -6.72 -27.38 16.68
CA PHE A 194 -8.19 -27.27 16.74
C PHE A 194 -8.91 -28.54 16.26
N SER A 195 -8.19 -29.57 15.80
CA SER A 195 -8.77 -30.74 15.13
C SER A 195 -9.82 -31.50 15.93
N SER A 196 -9.80 -31.42 17.27
CA SER A 196 -10.83 -32.00 18.15
C SER A 196 -12.17 -31.26 18.09
N LYS A 197 -12.19 -30.03 17.60
CA LYS A 197 -13.41 -29.17 17.57
C LYS A 197 -13.80 -28.80 16.14
N ILE A 198 -12.83 -28.54 15.27
CA ILE A 198 -13.04 -27.98 13.93
C ILE A 198 -12.04 -28.62 12.96
N ASP A 199 -12.49 -29.00 11.76
CA ASP A 199 -11.60 -29.47 10.70
C ASP A 199 -10.56 -28.40 10.36
N PHE A 200 -9.29 -28.80 10.32
CA PHE A 200 -8.16 -27.89 10.08
C PHE A 200 -8.30 -27.09 8.78
N ARG A 201 -9.01 -27.63 7.77
CA ARG A 201 -9.30 -26.97 6.50
C ARG A 201 -10.11 -25.68 6.64
N PHE A 202 -10.90 -25.55 7.71
CA PHE A 202 -11.61 -24.32 8.04
C PHE A 202 -10.78 -23.36 8.90
N VAL A 203 -9.84 -23.89 9.69
CA VAL A 203 -8.96 -23.09 10.55
C VAL A 203 -7.84 -22.44 9.73
N LEU A 204 -7.26 -23.16 8.78
CA LEU A 204 -6.15 -22.69 7.96
C LEU A 204 -6.44 -21.35 7.22
N PRO A 205 -7.59 -21.17 6.53
CA PRO A 205 -7.94 -19.89 5.94
C PRO A 205 -8.10 -18.75 6.95
N ALA A 206 -8.54 -19.05 8.19
CA ALA A 206 -8.64 -18.04 9.24
C ALA A 206 -7.26 -17.57 9.71
N ILE A 207 -6.28 -18.47 9.80
CA ILE A 207 -4.89 -18.12 10.12
C ILE A 207 -4.31 -17.20 9.02
N TYR A 208 -4.46 -17.57 7.72
CA TYR A 208 -4.01 -16.72 6.62
C TYR A 208 -4.73 -15.37 6.58
N HIS A 209 -6.02 -15.34 6.91
CA HIS A 209 -6.76 -14.09 7.07
C HIS A 209 -6.15 -13.21 8.17
N LEU A 210 -5.82 -13.77 9.33
CA LEU A 210 -5.20 -13.04 10.44
C LEU A 210 -3.80 -12.51 10.07
N ILE A 211 -3.04 -13.25 9.25
CA ILE A 211 -1.78 -12.76 8.67
C ILE A 211 -2.08 -11.59 7.72
N ALA A 212 -3.05 -11.75 6.80
CA ALA A 212 -3.41 -10.76 5.80
C ALA A 212 -3.90 -9.43 6.41
N ILE A 213 -4.60 -9.46 7.53
CA ILE A 213 -5.05 -8.26 8.24
C ILE A 213 -4.07 -7.76 9.31
N GLY A 214 -2.84 -8.29 9.35
CA GLY A 214 -1.77 -7.84 10.22
C GLY A 214 -1.95 -8.16 11.71
N LYS A 215 -2.77 -9.16 12.07
CA LYS A 215 -2.91 -9.65 13.45
C LYS A 215 -1.89 -10.72 13.81
N LEU A 216 -1.43 -11.48 12.82
CA LEU A 216 -0.34 -12.44 12.94
C LEU A 216 0.81 -12.03 12.03
N ASN A 217 2.03 -12.30 12.48
CA ASN A 217 3.27 -12.04 11.77
C ASN A 217 3.89 -13.35 11.29
N VAL A 218 4.42 -13.32 10.07
CA VAL A 218 5.27 -14.36 9.47
C VAL A 218 6.52 -13.70 8.89
N ASP A 219 7.55 -14.48 8.59
CA ASP A 219 8.67 -13.98 7.79
C ASP A 219 8.25 -13.83 6.32
N ILE A 220 8.01 -12.60 5.90
CA ILE A 220 7.56 -12.27 4.55
C ILE A 220 8.68 -12.43 3.50
N LEU A 221 9.94 -12.52 3.91
CA LEU A 221 11.09 -12.75 3.04
C LEU A 221 11.29 -14.24 2.70
N GLN A 222 10.46 -15.12 3.27
CA GLN A 222 10.41 -16.54 2.95
C GLN A 222 9.04 -16.87 2.35
N PRO A 223 8.93 -17.90 1.48
CA PRO A 223 7.63 -18.33 0.95
C PRO A 223 6.66 -18.70 2.06
N ILE A 224 5.51 -18.06 2.10
CA ILE A 224 4.45 -18.36 3.08
C ILE A 224 3.76 -19.66 2.69
N ASN A 225 3.78 -20.63 3.60
CA ASN A 225 3.13 -21.93 3.45
C ASN A 225 2.71 -22.51 4.81
N SER A 226 2.23 -23.74 4.81
CA SER A 226 1.78 -24.43 6.04
C SER A 226 2.88 -24.65 7.09
N ASN A 227 4.16 -24.64 6.69
CA ASN A 227 5.32 -24.79 7.59
C ASN A 227 5.86 -23.45 8.10
N SER A 228 5.33 -22.32 7.61
CA SER A 228 5.74 -21.00 8.07
C SER A 228 5.46 -20.82 9.56
N MET A 229 6.41 -20.21 10.26
CA MET A 229 6.26 -19.87 11.67
C MET A 229 5.43 -18.61 11.84
N VAL A 230 4.40 -18.65 12.66
CA VAL A 230 3.56 -17.50 13.00
C VAL A 230 3.77 -17.06 14.44
N LYS A 231 3.73 -15.77 14.65
CA LYS A 231 3.76 -15.12 15.97
C LYS A 231 2.78 -13.96 16.02
N HIS A 232 2.51 -13.43 17.19
CA HIS A 232 1.67 -12.24 17.33
C HIS A 232 2.35 -11.01 16.70
N GLY A 233 1.59 -10.16 16.00
CA GLY A 233 2.09 -8.91 15.43
C GLY A 233 1.82 -8.79 13.92
N SER A 234 2.35 -7.72 13.30
CA SER A 234 2.15 -7.40 11.89
C SER A 234 3.35 -7.77 11.01
N VAL A 235 3.05 -8.14 9.76
CA VAL A 235 3.99 -8.76 8.82
C VAL A 235 5.00 -7.78 8.21
N LEU A 236 4.69 -6.50 8.03
CA LEU A 236 5.39 -5.67 7.03
C LEU A 236 6.03 -4.37 7.53
N THR A 237 6.18 -4.18 8.84
CA THR A 237 6.71 -2.91 9.35
C THR A 237 8.11 -2.58 8.78
N GLN A 238 8.98 -3.57 8.63
CA GLN A 238 10.36 -3.37 8.17
C GLN A 238 10.43 -3.10 6.65
N ILE A 239 9.66 -3.83 5.85
CA ILE A 239 9.68 -3.66 4.38
C ILE A 239 9.05 -2.31 3.99
N ALA A 240 7.95 -1.95 4.63
CA ALA A 240 7.34 -0.65 4.40
C ALA A 240 8.31 0.49 4.77
N ASP A 241 9.05 0.37 5.88
CA ASP A 241 10.04 1.37 6.28
C ASP A 241 11.18 1.50 5.25
N SER A 242 11.69 0.39 4.67
CA SER A 242 12.73 0.45 3.64
C SER A 242 12.25 1.12 2.35
N ILE A 243 11.06 0.79 1.87
CA ILE A 243 10.47 1.42 0.68
C ILE A 243 10.25 2.91 0.88
N TYR A 244 9.78 3.34 2.07
CA TYR A 244 9.57 4.75 2.39
C TYR A 244 10.89 5.51 2.61
N MET A 245 11.96 4.85 3.05
CA MET A 245 13.27 5.48 3.29
C MET A 245 14.09 5.62 2.01
N GLU A 246 14.02 4.68 1.08
CA GLU A 246 14.74 4.77 -0.22
C GLU A 246 14.30 5.98 -1.05
N GLY A 247 13.03 6.38 -0.98
CA GLY A 247 12.54 7.61 -1.61
C GLY A 247 13.17 8.91 -1.07
N ASN A 248 13.82 8.87 0.10
CA ASN A 248 14.48 10.03 0.68
C ASN A 248 15.94 10.23 0.20
N HIS A 249 16.55 9.27 -0.48
CA HIS A 249 17.94 9.38 -0.95
C HIS A 249 18.09 10.33 -2.15
N ASP A 250 17.07 10.51 -2.97
CA ASP A 250 17.10 11.46 -4.10
C ASP A 250 17.02 12.93 -3.67
N ASN A 251 16.64 13.24 -2.43
CA ASN A 251 16.53 14.61 -1.92
C ASN A 251 17.84 15.22 -1.40
N LYS A 252 18.96 14.49 -1.37
CA LYS A 252 20.24 15.05 -0.90
C LYS A 252 20.95 15.99 -1.90
N ASN A 253 20.53 16.01 -3.15
CA ASN A 253 21.21 16.78 -4.21
C ASN A 253 20.58 18.16 -4.53
N TYR A 254 19.56 18.62 -3.79
CA TYR A 254 18.94 19.93 -4.06
C TYR A 254 19.25 21.02 -3.04
N LYS A 255 20.37 20.91 -2.31
CA LYS A 255 20.78 21.95 -1.33
C LYS A 255 21.69 23.04 -1.90
N ASN A 256 21.98 23.08 -3.18
CA ASN A 256 22.76 24.16 -3.78
C ASN A 256 22.14 24.55 -5.13
N TRP A 257 21.21 25.53 -5.10
CA TRP A 257 21.05 26.62 -6.12
C TRP A 257 20.08 27.66 -5.55
#